data_ea5385bfd465ce415f64e61bdc057280
#
_entry.id   ea5385bfd465ce415f64e61bdc057280
#
_cell.length_a   1.000
_cell.length_b   1.000
_cell.length_c   1.000
_cell.angle_alpha   90.00
_cell.angle_beta   90.00
_cell.angle_gamma   90.00
#
_symmetry.space_group_name_H-M   'P 1'
#
loop_
_entity.id
_entity.type
_entity.pdbx_description
1 polymer ?
#
loop_
_entity_poly.entity_id
_entity_poly.type
_entity_poly.pdbx_seq_one_letter_code
_entity_poly.pdbx_strand_id
1 'polypeptide(L)'
;MPCSTETHKVHTLLADSITLSFGRQNVLNGAWLRSQTGMVTGLLGRNGSGKSSMFRAVMGQLKAQNCFVRVDDEAVSDALQGGSGSWLPWSVTGGLFRNGSVARCLKYLPQGTFLPPKMTLRRIFEYYAMDYGELSEAFPQFAQYQDAQVRELSSGEVRIAGIWIVLCSPTPFCILDEPFSFLAPVAVERIQDLIRRQKSSKCIILSDHNYNALLEVSDEVLLLADGYVHQVRDRSDLVRYGYCR
;
A
#
# COMPACT_ATOMS: atom_id res chain seq x y z
N MET A 1 -18.21 -33.24 11.63
CA MET A 1 -16.96 -32.70 12.19
C MET A 1 -17.13 -31.19 12.25
N PRO A 2 -16.98 -30.52 13.40
CA PRO A 2 -17.15 -29.10 13.49
C PRO A 2 -16.00 -28.40 12.76
N CYS A 3 -16.34 -27.53 11.85
CA CYS A 3 -15.44 -26.60 11.18
C CYS A 3 -14.78 -25.74 12.27
N SER A 4 -13.48 -25.91 12.47
CA SER A 4 -12.69 -25.03 13.31
C SER A 4 -12.72 -23.64 12.67
N THR A 5 -13.48 -22.74 13.23
CA THR A 5 -13.37 -21.30 12.98
C THR A 5 -11.99 -20.87 13.45
N GLU A 6 -11.02 -20.83 12.53
CA GLU A 6 -9.78 -20.09 12.76
C GLU A 6 -10.19 -18.64 13.01
N THR A 7 -10.16 -18.23 14.26
CA THR A 7 -10.30 -16.84 14.66
C THR A 7 -9.06 -16.10 14.12
N HIS A 8 -9.19 -15.50 12.92
CA HIS A 8 -8.13 -14.63 12.39
C HIS A 8 -7.89 -13.52 13.41
N LYS A 9 -6.65 -13.42 13.85
CA LYS A 9 -6.24 -12.33 14.76
C LYS A 9 -6.52 -11.00 14.08
N VAL A 10 -7.30 -10.14 14.74
CA VAL A 10 -7.53 -8.78 14.26
C VAL A 10 -6.26 -7.97 14.50
N HIS A 11 -5.64 -7.52 13.44
CA HIS A 11 -4.51 -6.62 13.47
C HIS A 11 -4.97 -5.19 13.24
N THR A 12 -4.33 -4.23 13.91
CA THR A 12 -4.62 -2.80 13.78
C THR A 12 -3.36 -2.02 13.41
N LEU A 13 -3.50 -1.04 12.53
CA LEU A 13 -2.47 -0.07 12.18
C LEU A 13 -3.01 1.33 12.46
N LEU A 14 -2.27 2.09 13.27
CA LEU A 14 -2.51 3.50 13.51
C LEU A 14 -1.21 4.27 13.27
N ALA A 15 -1.26 5.24 12.38
CA ALA A 15 -0.22 6.25 12.23
C ALA A 15 -0.82 7.61 12.60
N ASP A 16 -0.18 8.36 13.47
CA ASP A 16 -0.71 9.60 14.04
C ASP A 16 0.34 10.70 14.08
N SER A 17 -0.15 11.95 14.19
CA SER A 17 0.66 13.16 14.30
C SER A 17 1.71 13.31 13.21
N ILE A 18 1.40 12.83 11.99
CA ILE A 18 2.34 12.86 10.86
C ILE A 18 2.54 14.31 10.42
N THR A 19 3.72 14.84 10.67
CA THR A 19 4.10 16.20 10.29
C THR A 19 5.30 16.15 9.36
N LEU A 20 5.15 16.74 8.17
CA LEU A 20 6.17 16.70 7.13
C LEU A 20 6.26 18.03 6.40
N SER A 21 7.49 18.54 6.26
CA SER A 21 7.78 19.75 5.49
C SER A 21 8.96 19.52 4.55
N PHE A 22 8.91 20.15 3.38
CA PHE A 22 10.04 20.23 2.46
C PHE A 22 10.48 21.70 2.37
N GLY A 23 11.61 22.02 2.97
CA GLY A 23 12.08 23.39 3.13
C GLY A 23 11.07 24.23 3.92
N ARG A 24 10.46 25.23 3.29
CA ARG A 24 9.45 26.12 3.92
C ARG A 24 8.00 25.66 3.67
N GLN A 25 7.79 24.63 2.86
CA GLN A 25 6.45 24.15 2.51
C GLN A 25 6.04 23.03 3.47
N ASN A 26 4.98 23.24 4.25
CA ASN A 26 4.33 22.21 5.03
C ASN A 26 3.45 21.36 4.10
N VAL A 27 3.67 20.05 4.14
CA VAL A 27 2.93 19.07 3.32
C VAL A 27 1.92 18.29 4.16
N LEU A 28 2.30 17.93 5.40
CA LEU A 28 1.43 17.25 6.35
C LEU A 28 1.49 17.99 7.69
N ASN A 29 0.33 18.22 8.30
CA ASN A 29 0.15 19.00 9.52
C ASN A 29 -0.58 18.20 10.59
N GLY A 30 0.07 17.18 11.16
CA GLY A 30 -0.58 16.28 12.12
C GLY A 30 -1.58 15.33 11.43
N ALA A 31 -1.27 14.89 10.22
CA ALA A 31 -2.07 13.90 9.50
C ALA A 31 -2.09 12.56 10.23
N TRP A 32 -3.13 11.77 9.99
CA TRP A 32 -3.30 10.47 10.60
C TRP A 32 -3.81 9.43 9.59
N LEU A 33 -3.58 8.16 9.89
CA LEU A 33 -4.02 7.03 9.07
C LEU A 33 -4.31 5.84 9.97
N ARG A 34 -5.42 5.17 9.74
CA ARG A 34 -5.79 3.96 10.48
C ARG A 34 -6.36 2.90 9.56
N SER A 35 -6.17 1.65 9.92
CA SER A 35 -6.84 0.51 9.30
C SER A 35 -6.82 -0.70 10.23
N GLN A 36 -7.66 -1.68 9.98
CA GLN A 36 -7.70 -2.94 10.71
C GLN A 36 -8.00 -4.12 9.78
N THR A 37 -7.69 -5.34 10.23
CA THR A 37 -8.04 -6.56 9.49
C THR A 37 -9.52 -6.57 9.16
N GLY A 38 -9.87 -6.94 7.94
CA GLY A 38 -11.25 -6.93 7.45
C GLY A 38 -11.67 -5.60 6.83
N MET A 39 -10.80 -4.57 6.84
CA MET A 39 -11.10 -3.25 6.30
C MET A 39 -10.16 -2.87 5.17
N VAL A 40 -10.73 -2.17 4.19
CA VAL A 40 -10.02 -1.41 3.16
C VAL A 40 -10.21 0.08 3.42
N THR A 41 -9.13 0.78 3.75
CA THR A 41 -9.12 2.24 3.93
C THR A 41 -8.65 2.93 2.66
N GLY A 42 -9.53 3.66 2.00
CA GLY A 42 -9.22 4.47 0.82
C GLY A 42 -8.75 5.87 1.21
N LEU A 43 -7.63 6.33 0.66
CA LEU A 43 -7.11 7.68 0.86
C LEU A 43 -7.23 8.49 -0.41
N LEU A 44 -8.15 9.43 -0.44
CA LEU A 44 -8.33 10.43 -1.47
C LEU A 44 -7.43 11.65 -1.23
N GLY A 45 -7.24 12.44 -2.26
CA GLY A 45 -6.52 13.71 -2.20
C GLY A 45 -6.04 14.13 -3.58
N ARG A 46 -5.94 15.42 -3.81
CA ARG A 46 -5.46 15.97 -5.09
C ARG A 46 -4.01 15.53 -5.37
N ASN A 47 -3.60 15.60 -6.64
CA ASN A 47 -2.20 15.37 -6.99
C ASN A 47 -1.33 16.39 -6.25
N GLY A 48 -0.22 15.90 -5.66
CA GLY A 48 0.66 16.72 -4.83
C GLY A 48 0.17 17.00 -3.39
N SER A 49 -0.98 16.47 -2.95
CA SER A 49 -1.47 16.67 -1.57
C SER A 49 -0.62 16.01 -0.50
N GLY A 50 0.28 15.09 -0.86
CA GLY A 50 1.18 14.42 0.09
C GLY A 50 0.85 12.96 0.41
N LYS A 51 -0.10 12.29 -0.28
CA LYS A 51 -0.47 10.88 -0.05
C LYS A 51 0.72 9.92 -0.05
N SER A 52 1.50 9.91 -1.14
CA SER A 52 2.70 9.07 -1.25
C SER A 52 3.76 9.44 -0.22
N SER A 53 3.88 10.73 0.13
CA SER A 53 4.78 11.20 1.19
C SER A 53 4.35 10.69 2.56
N MET A 54 3.03 10.68 2.84
CA MET A 54 2.46 10.13 4.06
C MET A 54 2.74 8.61 4.15
N PHE A 55 2.49 7.85 3.09
CA PHE A 55 2.78 6.41 3.06
C PHE A 55 4.27 6.13 3.30
N ARG A 56 5.15 6.90 2.65
CA ARG A 56 6.61 6.76 2.83
C ARG A 56 7.07 7.14 4.25
N ALA A 57 6.40 8.11 4.90
CA ALA A 57 6.67 8.46 6.28
C ALA A 57 6.24 7.32 7.23
N VAL A 58 5.02 6.76 7.05
CA VAL A 58 4.53 5.60 7.80
C VAL A 58 5.46 4.39 7.64
N MET A 59 5.98 4.18 6.43
CA MET A 59 6.96 3.14 6.13
C MET A 59 8.37 3.43 6.65
N GLY A 60 8.63 4.61 7.23
CA GLY A 60 9.96 5.04 7.65
C GLY A 60 10.95 5.28 6.51
N GLN A 61 10.47 5.39 5.28
CA GLN A 61 11.28 5.67 4.09
C GLN A 61 11.53 7.16 3.88
N LEU A 62 10.71 7.99 4.52
CA LEU A 62 10.80 9.44 4.49
C LEU A 62 10.81 9.94 5.93
N LYS A 63 11.85 10.70 6.29
CA LYS A 63 11.96 11.29 7.63
C LYS A 63 10.93 12.42 7.76
N ALA A 64 9.96 12.23 8.64
CA ALA A 64 9.01 13.25 9.06
C ALA A 64 9.53 13.98 10.32
N GLN A 65 9.02 15.17 10.60
CA GLN A 65 9.27 15.85 11.87
C GLN A 65 8.66 15.07 13.04
N ASN A 66 7.40 14.60 12.84
CA ASN A 66 6.70 13.69 13.73
C ASN A 66 5.99 12.60 12.91
N CYS A 67 5.99 11.38 13.41
CA CYS A 67 5.21 10.27 12.87
C CYS A 67 5.21 9.15 13.91
N PHE A 68 4.08 8.93 14.57
CA PHE A 68 3.92 7.87 15.55
C PHE A 68 3.15 6.71 14.89
N VAL A 69 3.78 5.55 14.78
CA VAL A 69 3.17 4.34 14.20
C VAL A 69 2.99 3.30 15.29
N ARG A 70 1.77 2.77 15.39
CA ARG A 70 1.42 1.64 16.26
C ARG A 70 0.89 0.50 15.42
N VAL A 71 1.27 -0.69 15.79
CA VAL A 71 0.77 -1.95 15.23
C VAL A 71 0.30 -2.79 16.40
N ASP A 72 -0.96 -3.19 16.43
CA ASP A 72 -1.57 -3.95 17.53
C ASP A 72 -1.35 -3.28 18.90
N ASP A 73 -1.52 -1.95 18.96
CA ASP A 73 -1.27 -1.08 20.13
C ASP A 73 0.20 -0.99 20.58
N GLU A 74 1.12 -1.71 19.95
CA GLU A 74 2.55 -1.58 20.20
C GLU A 74 3.15 -0.43 19.37
N ALA A 75 3.88 0.47 20.04
CA ALA A 75 4.57 1.58 19.36
C ALA A 75 5.77 1.04 18.56
N VAL A 76 5.79 1.33 17.28
CA VAL A 76 6.84 0.89 16.34
C VAL A 76 7.70 2.06 15.87
N SER A 77 7.29 3.30 16.15
CA SER A 77 7.90 4.54 15.67
C SER A 77 9.22 4.90 16.32
N ASP A 78 9.47 4.49 17.55
CA ASP A 78 10.74 4.80 18.24
C ASP A 78 11.96 4.16 17.56
N ALA A 79 11.72 3.12 16.78
CA ALA A 79 12.73 2.46 15.97
C ALA A 79 13.10 3.25 14.69
N LEU A 80 12.29 4.24 14.28
CA LEU A 80 12.46 4.96 13.03
C LEU A 80 13.23 6.29 13.17
N GLN A 81 13.36 6.82 14.38
CA GLN A 81 13.99 8.13 14.61
C GLN A 81 15.52 8.11 14.77
N GLY A 82 16.15 6.95 14.91
CA GLY A 82 17.55 6.81 15.38
C GLY A 82 18.58 6.31 14.37
N GLY A 83 18.47 6.49 13.07
CA GLY A 83 19.45 5.93 12.14
C GLY A 83 19.80 6.77 10.92
N SER A 84 21.01 7.32 10.84
CA SER A 84 21.67 7.70 9.57
C SER A 84 21.85 6.44 8.71
N GLY A 85 20.82 6.04 7.98
CA GLY A 85 20.81 4.85 7.12
C GLY A 85 21.32 5.18 5.74
N SER A 86 22.34 4.46 5.28
CA SER A 86 22.77 4.42 3.90
C SER A 86 21.59 4.11 2.98
N TRP A 87 21.45 4.90 1.94
CA TRP A 87 20.51 4.74 0.84
C TRP A 87 20.91 3.52 0.00
N LEU A 88 20.38 2.35 0.34
CA LEU A 88 20.46 1.21 -0.58
C LEU A 88 19.21 1.23 -1.49
N PRO A 89 19.39 0.96 -2.79
CA PRO A 89 18.28 0.94 -3.74
C PRO A 89 17.23 -0.08 -3.33
N TRP A 90 15.98 0.31 -3.38
CA TRP A 90 14.76 -0.45 -3.09
C TRP A 90 14.68 -1.84 -3.72
N SER A 91 15.42 -2.04 -4.78
CA SER A 91 15.33 -3.16 -5.69
C SER A 91 15.88 -4.49 -5.19
N VAL A 92 16.59 -4.52 -4.06
CA VAL A 92 17.32 -5.76 -3.68
C VAL A 92 16.92 -6.32 -2.33
N THR A 93 16.29 -5.54 -1.45
CA THR A 93 16.14 -5.96 -0.05
C THR A 93 14.71 -6.00 0.47
N GLY A 94 13.71 -5.87 -0.40
CA GLY A 94 12.31 -5.95 0.06
C GLY A 94 12.04 -5.10 1.30
N GLY A 95 12.56 -3.85 1.34
CA GLY A 95 12.37 -2.95 2.47
C GLY A 95 13.06 -3.39 3.75
N LEU A 96 14.37 -3.61 3.72
CA LEU A 96 15.16 -3.81 4.95
C LEU A 96 15.18 -2.49 5.74
N PHE A 97 14.19 -2.35 6.61
CA PHE A 97 14.26 -1.39 7.70
C PHE A 97 15.31 -1.85 8.69
N ARG A 98 16.14 -0.95 9.12
CA ARG A 98 17.23 -1.22 10.04
C ARG A 98 16.75 -1.65 11.44
N ASN A 99 15.45 -1.53 11.73
CA ASN A 99 14.78 -2.02 12.93
C ASN A 99 13.51 -2.80 12.56
N GLY A 100 13.67 -4.04 12.44
CA GLY A 100 12.90 -5.18 11.97
C GLY A 100 11.40 -5.34 12.22
N SER A 101 10.67 -4.41 12.86
CA SER A 101 9.27 -4.69 13.23
C SER A 101 8.24 -4.30 12.15
N VAL A 102 8.25 -3.07 11.65
CA VAL A 102 7.24 -2.61 10.66
C VAL A 102 7.39 -3.32 9.31
N ALA A 103 8.62 -3.47 8.81
CA ALA A 103 8.86 -4.10 7.51
C ALA A 103 8.51 -5.58 7.46
N ARG A 104 8.47 -6.25 8.60
CA ARG A 104 8.06 -7.66 8.68
C ARG A 104 6.56 -7.82 8.56
N CYS A 105 5.78 -6.83 8.98
CA CYS A 105 4.33 -6.91 8.99
C CYS A 105 3.64 -6.07 7.92
N LEU A 106 4.32 -5.09 7.29
CA LEU A 106 3.72 -4.15 6.33
C LEU A 106 4.44 -4.20 4.98
N LYS A 107 3.69 -4.40 3.90
CA LYS A 107 4.16 -4.29 2.51
C LYS A 107 3.65 -3.03 1.86
N TYR A 108 4.45 -2.44 0.98
CA TYR A 108 4.12 -1.22 0.27
C TYR A 108 4.32 -1.35 -1.24
N LEU A 109 3.28 -1.04 -1.99
CA LEU A 109 3.33 -0.86 -3.45
C LEU A 109 3.50 0.63 -3.72
N PRO A 110 4.64 1.11 -4.21
CA PRO A 110 4.82 2.51 -4.58
C PRO A 110 4.12 2.84 -5.91
N GLN A 111 3.93 4.11 -6.20
CA GLN A 111 3.41 4.59 -7.49
C GLN A 111 4.27 4.13 -8.67
N GLY A 112 5.59 4.11 -8.53
CA GLY A 112 6.52 3.55 -9.51
C GLY A 112 6.75 2.06 -9.35
N THR A 113 7.46 1.45 -10.31
CA THR A 113 7.87 0.05 -10.18
C THR A 113 8.93 -0.13 -9.09
N PHE A 114 8.79 -1.19 -8.30
CA PHE A 114 9.80 -1.62 -7.32
C PHE A 114 10.45 -2.94 -7.73
N LEU A 115 9.95 -3.58 -8.78
CA LEU A 115 10.48 -4.85 -9.25
C LEU A 115 11.80 -4.63 -10.01
N PRO A 116 12.84 -5.44 -9.74
CA PRO A 116 14.14 -5.29 -10.41
C PRO A 116 14.04 -5.58 -11.92
N PRO A 117 14.40 -4.64 -12.80
CA PRO A 117 14.13 -4.77 -14.24
C PRO A 117 14.83 -5.94 -14.93
N LYS A 118 15.96 -6.41 -14.38
CA LYS A 118 16.75 -7.52 -14.94
C LYS A 118 16.45 -8.89 -14.32
N MET A 119 15.58 -8.95 -13.31
CA MET A 119 15.16 -10.22 -12.73
C MET A 119 13.99 -10.81 -13.50
N THR A 120 13.92 -12.13 -13.58
CA THR A 120 12.75 -12.84 -14.10
C THR A 120 11.64 -12.90 -13.05
N LEU A 121 10.38 -13.01 -13.50
CA LEU A 121 9.25 -13.15 -12.58
C LEU A 121 9.41 -14.40 -11.70
N ARG A 122 9.88 -15.53 -12.27
CA ARG A 122 10.20 -16.76 -11.50
C ARG A 122 11.06 -16.43 -10.28
N ARG A 123 12.21 -15.78 -10.47
CA ARG A 123 13.14 -15.45 -9.38
C ARG A 123 12.54 -14.48 -8.36
N ILE A 124 11.71 -13.55 -8.81
CA ILE A 124 11.03 -12.61 -7.92
C ILE A 124 10.04 -13.38 -7.03
N PHE A 125 9.22 -14.26 -7.61
CA PHE A 125 8.25 -15.05 -6.86
C PHE A 125 8.93 -16.03 -5.88
N GLU A 126 10.01 -16.69 -6.31
CA GLU A 126 10.85 -17.50 -5.42
C GLU A 126 11.42 -16.67 -4.24
N TYR A 127 11.91 -15.45 -4.50
CA TYR A 127 12.43 -14.56 -3.46
C TYR A 127 11.37 -14.19 -2.42
N TYR A 128 10.11 -13.99 -2.85
CA TYR A 128 8.98 -13.70 -1.95
C TYR A 128 8.31 -14.96 -1.40
N ALA A 129 8.83 -16.16 -1.71
CA ALA A 129 8.25 -17.46 -1.36
C ALA A 129 6.76 -17.59 -1.76
N MET A 130 6.44 -17.15 -2.99
CA MET A 130 5.08 -17.14 -3.54
C MET A 130 4.97 -18.08 -4.73
N ASP A 131 3.80 -18.69 -4.90
CA ASP A 131 3.49 -19.51 -6.07
C ASP A 131 3.15 -18.63 -7.27
N TYR A 132 3.91 -18.78 -8.34
CA TYR A 132 3.65 -18.11 -9.61
C TYR A 132 2.38 -18.65 -10.31
N GLY A 133 2.04 -19.91 -10.06
CA GLY A 133 0.85 -20.55 -10.62
C GLY A 133 -0.42 -19.79 -10.27
N GLU A 134 -0.56 -19.36 -9.01
CA GLU A 134 -1.71 -18.58 -8.55
C GLU A 134 -1.89 -17.26 -9.32
N LEU A 135 -0.79 -16.55 -9.65
CA LEU A 135 -0.84 -15.36 -10.49
C LEU A 135 -1.32 -15.70 -11.90
N SER A 136 -0.79 -16.76 -12.50
CA SER A 136 -1.14 -17.14 -13.88
C SER A 136 -2.57 -17.68 -13.99
N GLU A 137 -3.12 -18.28 -12.96
CA GLU A 137 -4.54 -18.65 -12.88
C GLU A 137 -5.46 -17.42 -12.81
N ALA A 138 -5.11 -16.45 -11.96
CA ALA A 138 -5.88 -15.22 -11.80
C ALA A 138 -5.76 -14.28 -13.02
N PHE A 139 -4.59 -14.27 -13.66
CA PHE A 139 -4.26 -13.46 -14.83
C PHE A 139 -3.64 -14.33 -15.92
N PRO A 140 -4.42 -14.99 -16.78
CA PRO A 140 -3.93 -15.98 -17.75
C PRO A 140 -2.82 -15.50 -18.69
N GLN A 141 -2.73 -14.19 -18.97
CA GLN A 141 -1.67 -13.62 -19.78
C GLN A 141 -0.27 -13.85 -19.17
N PHE A 142 -0.18 -14.10 -17.86
CA PHE A 142 1.10 -14.35 -17.19
C PHE A 142 1.64 -15.77 -17.42
N ALA A 143 0.84 -16.71 -17.95
CA ALA A 143 1.31 -18.08 -18.19
C ALA A 143 2.59 -18.14 -19.05
N GLN A 144 2.81 -17.16 -19.95
CA GLN A 144 3.98 -17.09 -20.82
C GLN A 144 5.16 -16.28 -20.24
N TYR A 145 4.98 -15.57 -19.13
CA TYR A 145 5.99 -14.58 -18.64
C TYR A 145 6.82 -15.08 -17.45
N GLN A 146 6.71 -16.34 -17.06
CA GLN A 146 7.39 -16.84 -15.87
C GLN A 146 8.92 -16.61 -15.93
N ASP A 147 9.54 -16.82 -17.10
CA ASP A 147 10.95 -16.64 -17.33
C ASP A 147 11.32 -15.30 -18.00
N ALA A 148 10.31 -14.44 -18.26
CA ALA A 148 10.53 -13.11 -18.78
C ALA A 148 11.12 -12.18 -17.71
N GLN A 149 12.03 -11.30 -18.11
CA GLN A 149 12.54 -10.26 -17.24
C GLN A 149 11.51 -9.14 -17.10
N VAL A 150 11.47 -8.48 -15.93
CA VAL A 150 10.53 -7.38 -15.64
C VAL A 150 10.55 -6.29 -16.73
N ARG A 151 11.71 -5.98 -17.29
CA ARG A 151 11.87 -4.99 -18.38
C ARG A 151 11.20 -5.38 -19.70
N GLU A 152 10.82 -6.64 -19.86
CA GLU A 152 10.16 -7.18 -21.08
C GLU A 152 8.64 -7.12 -20.96
N LEU A 153 8.11 -6.81 -19.78
CA LEU A 153 6.68 -6.66 -19.51
C LEU A 153 6.21 -5.24 -19.81
N SER A 154 4.95 -5.11 -20.17
CA SER A 154 4.28 -3.81 -20.21
C SER A 154 4.14 -3.18 -18.82
N SER A 155 3.92 -1.87 -18.75
CA SER A 155 3.71 -1.16 -17.46
C SER A 155 2.54 -1.73 -16.68
N GLY A 156 1.46 -2.13 -17.35
CA GLY A 156 0.29 -2.77 -16.73
C GLY A 156 0.62 -4.14 -16.14
N GLU A 157 1.38 -4.97 -16.85
CA GLU A 157 1.81 -6.28 -16.34
C GLU A 157 2.75 -6.15 -15.16
N VAL A 158 3.73 -5.24 -15.22
CA VAL A 158 4.60 -4.93 -14.08
C VAL A 158 3.77 -4.48 -12.87
N ARG A 159 2.72 -3.68 -13.11
CA ARG A 159 1.82 -3.21 -12.07
C ARG A 159 1.04 -4.35 -11.43
N ILE A 160 0.44 -5.23 -12.24
CA ILE A 160 -0.30 -6.42 -11.76
C ILE A 160 0.61 -7.32 -10.92
N ALA A 161 1.82 -7.65 -11.42
CA ALA A 161 2.77 -8.48 -10.68
C ALA A 161 3.16 -7.84 -9.33
N GLY A 162 3.39 -6.52 -9.31
CA GLY A 162 3.69 -5.78 -8.09
C GLY A 162 2.54 -5.79 -7.09
N ILE A 163 1.31 -5.56 -7.55
CA ILE A 163 0.10 -5.62 -6.72
C ILE A 163 -0.06 -7.02 -6.12
N TRP A 164 0.09 -8.06 -6.97
CA TRP A 164 -0.01 -9.46 -6.52
C TRP A 164 0.95 -9.76 -5.39
N ILE A 165 2.23 -9.42 -5.56
CA ILE A 165 3.27 -9.63 -4.55
C ILE A 165 2.93 -8.93 -3.23
N VAL A 166 2.43 -7.70 -3.28
CA VAL A 166 2.09 -6.95 -2.07
C VAL A 166 0.83 -7.49 -1.40
N LEU A 167 -0.24 -7.75 -2.16
CA LEU A 167 -1.51 -8.22 -1.61
C LEU A 167 -1.46 -9.67 -1.14
N CYS A 168 -0.79 -10.56 -1.87
CA CYS A 168 -0.77 -11.99 -1.55
C CYS A 168 0.40 -12.40 -0.63
N SER A 169 1.33 -11.48 -0.29
CA SER A 169 2.39 -11.76 0.67
C SER A 169 1.80 -12.11 2.06
N PRO A 170 2.45 -12.97 2.87
CA PRO A 170 1.95 -13.38 4.17
C PRO A 170 2.18 -12.31 5.26
N THR A 171 1.77 -11.06 4.98
CA THR A 171 1.88 -9.94 5.92
C THR A 171 0.50 -9.39 6.25
N PRO A 172 0.23 -9.00 7.51
CA PRO A 172 -1.10 -8.54 7.93
C PRO A 172 -1.47 -7.16 7.40
N PHE A 173 -0.48 -6.36 6.94
CA PHE A 173 -0.73 -5.01 6.46
C PHE A 173 -0.17 -4.81 5.04
N CYS A 174 -0.91 -4.08 4.21
CA CYS A 174 -0.41 -3.58 2.94
C CYS A 174 -0.90 -2.16 2.63
N ILE A 175 -0.03 -1.38 2.01
CA ILE A 175 -0.33 -0.06 1.46
C ILE A 175 -0.13 -0.12 -0.05
N LEU A 176 -1.13 0.35 -0.80
CA LEU A 176 -1.12 0.38 -2.26
C LEU A 176 -1.23 1.85 -2.73
N ASP A 177 -0.18 2.36 -3.35
CA ASP A 177 -0.14 3.73 -3.87
C ASP A 177 -0.47 3.72 -5.36
N GLU A 178 -1.66 4.21 -5.71
CA GLU A 178 -2.24 4.24 -7.06
C GLU A 178 -2.29 2.87 -7.76
N PRO A 179 -2.86 1.80 -7.13
CA PRO A 179 -2.83 0.46 -7.70
C PRO A 179 -3.50 0.34 -9.07
N PHE A 180 -4.49 1.16 -9.37
CA PHE A 180 -5.25 1.07 -10.62
C PHE A 180 -4.61 1.81 -11.80
N SER A 181 -3.51 2.55 -11.57
CA SER A 181 -2.79 3.26 -12.63
C SER A 181 -2.21 2.29 -13.67
N PHE A 182 -2.32 2.67 -14.95
CA PHE A 182 -1.84 1.91 -16.12
C PHE A 182 -2.57 0.59 -16.38
N LEU A 183 -3.68 0.31 -15.70
CA LEU A 183 -4.46 -0.91 -15.89
C LEU A 183 -5.63 -0.68 -16.85
N ALA A 184 -5.90 -1.70 -17.68
CA ALA A 184 -7.14 -1.76 -18.44
C ALA A 184 -8.33 -2.03 -17.50
N PRO A 185 -9.56 -1.61 -17.85
CA PRO A 185 -10.75 -1.77 -16.99
C PRO A 185 -10.95 -3.19 -16.46
N VAL A 186 -10.81 -4.20 -17.31
CA VAL A 186 -10.92 -5.62 -16.90
C VAL A 186 -9.88 -6.02 -15.85
N ALA A 187 -8.67 -5.47 -15.94
CA ALA A 187 -7.63 -5.72 -14.94
C ALA A 187 -7.95 -5.01 -13.62
N VAL A 188 -8.54 -3.81 -13.67
CA VAL A 188 -9.01 -3.07 -12.48
C VAL A 188 -10.04 -3.92 -11.73
N GLU A 189 -11.07 -4.45 -12.41
CA GLU A 189 -12.10 -5.31 -11.81
C GLU A 189 -11.49 -6.55 -11.12
N ARG A 190 -10.55 -7.23 -11.77
CA ARG A 190 -9.85 -8.39 -11.19
C ARG A 190 -9.02 -8.02 -9.95
N ILE A 191 -8.37 -6.87 -9.96
CA ILE A 191 -7.62 -6.37 -8.79
C ILE A 191 -8.58 -5.98 -7.66
N GLN A 192 -9.72 -5.38 -7.97
CA GLN A 192 -10.76 -5.09 -6.97
C GLN A 192 -11.27 -6.38 -6.31
N ASP A 193 -11.50 -7.43 -7.09
CA ASP A 193 -11.89 -8.75 -6.55
C ASP A 193 -10.78 -9.38 -5.70
N LEU A 194 -9.53 -9.19 -6.10
CA LEU A 194 -8.38 -9.63 -5.29
C LEU A 194 -8.33 -8.87 -3.95
N ILE A 195 -8.51 -7.55 -3.95
CA ILE A 195 -8.58 -6.73 -2.74
C ILE A 195 -9.71 -7.21 -1.82
N ARG A 196 -10.92 -7.43 -2.36
CA ARG A 196 -12.08 -7.93 -1.58
C ARG A 196 -11.82 -9.29 -0.95
N ARG A 197 -11.10 -10.19 -1.63
CA ARG A 197 -10.71 -11.49 -1.08
C ARG A 197 -9.67 -11.38 0.02
N GLN A 198 -8.64 -10.56 -0.19
CA GLN A 198 -7.52 -10.42 0.74
C GLN A 198 -7.88 -9.64 2.01
N LYS A 199 -8.88 -8.75 1.97
CA LYS A 199 -9.25 -7.93 3.13
C LYS A 199 -9.69 -8.77 4.35
N SER A 200 -10.22 -9.98 4.17
CA SER A 200 -10.64 -10.84 5.27
C SER A 200 -9.49 -11.20 6.23
N SER A 201 -8.26 -11.22 5.74
CA SER A 201 -7.05 -11.56 6.50
C SER A 201 -6.06 -10.40 6.65
N LYS A 202 -6.33 -9.23 6.03
CA LYS A 202 -5.40 -8.11 5.98
C LYS A 202 -6.06 -6.77 6.30
N CYS A 203 -5.23 -5.85 6.77
CA CYS A 203 -5.49 -4.41 6.74
C CYS A 203 -4.99 -3.87 5.40
N ILE A 204 -5.86 -3.32 4.59
CA ILE A 204 -5.50 -2.77 3.28
C ILE A 204 -5.73 -1.26 3.30
N ILE A 205 -4.70 -0.51 2.92
CA ILE A 205 -4.77 0.92 2.72
C ILE A 205 -4.42 1.19 1.27
N LEU A 206 -5.23 1.99 0.58
CA LEU A 206 -4.92 2.34 -0.80
C LEU A 206 -5.21 3.81 -1.11
N SER A 207 -4.41 4.40 -1.97
CA SER A 207 -4.72 5.69 -2.60
C SER A 207 -4.85 5.50 -4.11
N ASP A 208 -5.78 6.20 -4.73
CA ASP A 208 -5.85 6.26 -6.18
C ASP A 208 -6.54 7.56 -6.62
N HIS A 209 -6.25 8.00 -7.85
CA HIS A 209 -6.98 9.09 -8.48
C HIS A 209 -8.18 8.58 -9.29
N ASN A 210 -8.27 7.29 -9.56
CA ASN A 210 -9.49 6.65 -10.04
C ASN A 210 -10.50 6.53 -8.89
N TYR A 211 -11.22 7.62 -8.66
CA TYR A 211 -12.18 7.78 -7.57
C TYR A 211 -13.20 6.65 -7.49
N ASN A 212 -13.79 6.27 -8.64
CA ASN A 212 -14.82 5.23 -8.68
C ASN A 212 -14.23 3.87 -8.27
N ALA A 213 -13.09 3.49 -8.84
CA ALA A 213 -12.44 2.22 -8.52
C ALA A 213 -12.01 2.15 -7.05
N LEU A 214 -11.57 3.26 -6.45
CA LEU A 214 -11.22 3.34 -5.03
C LEU A 214 -12.46 3.15 -4.16
N LEU A 215 -13.57 3.85 -4.45
CA LEU A 215 -14.78 3.76 -3.66
C LEU A 215 -15.41 2.36 -3.67
N GLU A 216 -15.34 1.66 -4.79
CA GLU A 216 -15.93 0.32 -4.94
C GLU A 216 -15.30 -0.74 -4.02
N VAL A 217 -14.07 -0.52 -3.57
CA VAL A 217 -13.35 -1.47 -2.71
C VAL A 217 -13.17 -0.99 -1.28
N SER A 218 -13.38 0.32 -1.01
CA SER A 218 -13.11 0.92 0.30
C SER A 218 -14.29 0.77 1.24
N ASP A 219 -14.03 0.34 2.46
CA ASP A 219 -15.01 0.31 3.57
C ASP A 219 -15.01 1.66 4.32
N GLU A 220 -13.86 2.34 4.39
CA GLU A 220 -13.71 3.69 4.95
C GLU A 220 -12.95 4.55 3.94
N VAL A 221 -13.36 5.81 3.82
CA VAL A 221 -12.70 6.78 2.94
C VAL A 221 -12.19 7.96 3.75
N LEU A 222 -10.91 8.26 3.56
CA LEU A 222 -10.23 9.42 4.10
C LEU A 222 -9.87 10.39 2.98
N LEU A 223 -9.85 11.67 3.26
CA LEU A 223 -9.41 12.72 2.34
C LEU A 223 -8.25 13.50 2.93
N LEU A 224 -7.13 13.52 2.23
CA LEU A 224 -6.00 14.39 2.54
C LEU A 224 -6.16 15.73 1.79
N ALA A 225 -6.44 16.79 2.54
CA ALA A 225 -6.59 18.14 2.05
C ALA A 225 -5.84 19.12 2.95
N ASP A 226 -5.09 20.04 2.36
CA ASP A 226 -4.32 21.11 3.04
C ASP A 226 -3.41 20.62 4.19
N GLY A 227 -2.89 19.38 4.03
CA GLY A 227 -2.02 18.74 5.01
C GLY A 227 -2.74 18.02 6.16
N TYR A 228 -4.08 18.02 6.19
CA TYR A 228 -4.91 17.37 7.19
C TYR A 228 -5.68 16.20 6.59
N VAL A 229 -5.98 15.19 7.42
CA VAL A 229 -6.81 14.05 7.03
C VAL A 229 -8.21 14.24 7.59
N HIS A 230 -9.20 14.11 6.70
CA HIS A 230 -10.63 14.21 7.02
C HIS A 230 -11.31 12.89 6.71
N GLN A 231 -12.16 12.42 7.61
CA GLN A 231 -13.02 11.26 7.33
C GLN A 231 -14.16 11.71 6.40
N VAL A 232 -14.34 10.98 5.31
CA VAL A 232 -15.40 11.22 4.32
C VAL A 232 -16.57 10.30 4.65
N ARG A 233 -17.74 10.87 4.93
CA ARG A 233 -18.99 10.13 5.20
C ARG A 233 -19.86 10.05 3.96
N ASP A 234 -19.86 11.14 3.19
CA ASP A 234 -20.65 11.25 1.97
C ASP A 234 -20.01 12.23 0.98
N ARG A 235 -20.67 12.40 -0.17
CA ARG A 235 -20.19 13.28 -1.24
C ARG A 235 -20.13 14.76 -0.82
N SER A 236 -20.95 15.20 0.13
CA SER A 236 -20.96 16.59 0.58
C SER A 236 -19.66 16.96 1.29
N ASP A 237 -19.05 16.03 2.00
CA ASP A 237 -17.73 16.24 2.62
C ASP A 237 -16.66 16.51 1.53
N LEU A 238 -16.69 15.78 0.41
CA LEU A 238 -15.75 16.00 -0.69
C LEU A 238 -15.91 17.39 -1.33
N VAL A 239 -17.15 17.87 -1.46
CA VAL A 239 -17.43 19.23 -1.93
C VAL A 239 -16.95 20.26 -0.91
N ARG A 240 -17.25 20.04 0.39
CA ARG A 240 -16.84 20.92 1.50
C ARG A 240 -15.32 21.14 1.55
N TYR A 241 -14.55 20.07 1.36
CA TYR A 241 -13.09 20.15 1.33
C TYR A 241 -12.51 20.42 -0.05
N GLY A 242 -13.36 20.80 -1.02
CA GLY A 242 -12.95 21.24 -2.35
C GLY A 242 -12.32 20.15 -3.21
N TYR A 243 -12.57 18.86 -2.91
CA TYR A 243 -12.03 17.76 -3.72
C TYR A 243 -12.80 17.58 -5.03
N CYS A 244 -14.11 17.69 -5.01
CA CYS A 244 -14.98 17.72 -6.20
C CYS A 244 -15.91 18.94 -6.18
N ARG A 245 -16.56 19.21 -7.34
CA ARG A 245 -17.56 20.27 -7.50
C ARG A 245 -18.97 19.70 -7.43
#